data_38736a649345ce4e21c1666855b5549d
#
_entry.id   38736a649345ce4e21c1666855b5549d
#
_cell.length_a   1.000
_cell.length_b   1.000
_cell.length_c   1.000
_cell.angle_alpha   90.00
_cell.angle_beta   90.00
_cell.angle_gamma   90.00
#
_symmetry.space_group_name_H-M   'P 1'
#
loop_
_entity.id
_entity.type
_entity.pdbx_description
1 polymer ?
#
loop_
_entity_poly.entity_id
_entity_poly.type
_entity_poly.pdbx_seq_one_letter_code
_entity_poly.pdbx_strand_id
1 'polypeptide(L)'
;MNHKNKETTSSMFPANVVSIIFRLSTESLVWLDGTTRDDNGTQIANRRFFHDLLVRMQFSDESEEYGIPDTHFSETSPPHSSFPHFVFRRPLLLHVGQMQYSEELLSALWNLGRKRVRNILQRMELLGLVNTYPSRIASYMTFPCIDGWTLHEGGGIVNPHHVKQEERNEQEGRK
;
A
#
# COMPACT_ATOMS: atom_id res chain seq x y z
N MET A 1 44.59 2.11 3.43
CA MET A 1 43.39 2.98 3.44
C MET A 1 42.20 2.13 3.00
N ASN A 2 41.40 1.66 3.97
CA ASN A 2 40.22 0.81 3.70
C ASN A 2 39.01 1.73 3.54
N HIS A 3 38.56 1.95 2.31
CA HIS A 3 37.23 2.49 2.04
C HIS A 3 36.21 1.40 2.30
N LYS A 4 35.56 1.44 3.47
CA LYS A 4 34.32 0.70 3.71
C LYS A 4 33.22 1.36 2.87
N ASN A 5 32.86 0.71 1.77
CA ASN A 5 31.60 1.00 1.07
C ASN A 5 30.46 0.70 2.04
N LYS A 6 29.84 1.74 2.55
CA LYS A 6 28.59 1.68 3.29
C LYS A 6 27.50 1.49 2.23
N GLU A 7 27.10 0.24 1.95
CA GLU A 7 25.89 -0.03 1.20
C GLU A 7 24.71 0.55 1.98
N THR A 8 24.22 1.66 1.53
CA THR A 8 22.97 2.25 2.02
C THR A 8 21.84 1.45 1.38
N THR A 9 21.42 0.37 2.04
CA THR A 9 20.17 -0.30 1.72
C THR A 9 19.04 0.71 1.97
N SER A 10 18.56 1.32 0.89
CA SER A 10 17.37 2.16 0.93
C SER A 10 16.20 1.29 1.33
N SER A 11 15.70 1.43 2.56
CA SER A 11 14.50 0.77 3.02
C SER A 11 13.33 1.17 2.13
N MET A 12 12.67 0.20 1.51
CA MET A 12 11.49 0.44 0.66
C MET A 12 10.25 0.87 1.45
N PHE A 13 10.28 0.71 2.77
CA PHE A 13 9.19 1.11 3.67
C PHE A 13 9.51 2.43 4.37
N PRO A 14 8.49 3.10 4.94
CA PRO A 14 8.72 4.24 5.81
C PRO A 14 9.82 3.92 6.82
N ALA A 15 10.71 4.86 7.07
CA ALA A 15 11.94 4.64 7.84
C ALA A 15 11.72 4.09 9.27
N ASN A 16 10.50 4.21 9.79
CA ASN A 16 10.08 3.74 11.10
C ASN A 16 9.51 2.31 11.14
N VAL A 17 9.25 1.66 10.00
CA VAL A 17 8.71 0.30 9.93
C VAL A 17 9.84 -0.73 9.88
N VAL A 18 9.89 -1.63 10.85
CA VAL A 18 10.92 -2.68 10.97
C VAL A 18 10.48 -3.99 10.34
N SER A 19 9.24 -4.38 10.56
CA SER A 19 8.69 -5.63 10.05
C SER A 19 7.18 -5.55 9.82
N ILE A 20 6.69 -6.34 8.88
CA ILE A 20 5.27 -6.51 8.60
C ILE A 20 4.96 -7.99 8.59
N ILE A 21 3.87 -8.39 9.27
CA ILE A 21 3.41 -9.77 9.35
C ILE A 21 2.27 -9.95 8.37
N PHE A 22 2.47 -10.80 7.36
CA PHE A 22 1.48 -11.11 6.33
C PHE A 22 0.84 -12.47 6.56
N ARG A 23 -0.45 -12.54 6.25
CA ARG A 23 -1.20 -13.78 6.11
C ARG A 23 -1.67 -13.91 4.66
N LEU A 24 -0.97 -14.72 3.88
CA LEU A 24 -1.20 -14.90 2.46
C LEU A 24 -1.71 -16.32 2.18
N SER A 25 -2.71 -16.44 1.32
CA SER A 25 -3.11 -17.74 0.78
C SER A 25 -2.14 -18.21 -0.29
N THR A 26 -2.13 -19.51 -0.60
CA THR A 26 -1.34 -20.06 -1.70
C THR A 26 -1.68 -19.40 -3.04
N GLU A 27 -2.97 -19.11 -3.27
CA GLU A 27 -3.43 -18.45 -4.49
C GLU A 27 -2.91 -17.00 -4.58
N SER A 28 -2.88 -16.28 -3.45
CA SER A 28 -2.29 -14.94 -3.38
C SER A 28 -0.80 -14.97 -3.72
N LEU A 29 -0.06 -15.93 -3.18
CA LEU A 29 1.37 -16.10 -3.46
C LEU A 29 1.63 -16.40 -4.93
N VAL A 30 0.88 -17.34 -5.53
CA VAL A 30 0.98 -17.67 -6.96
C VAL A 30 0.69 -16.43 -7.83
N TRP A 31 -0.31 -15.63 -7.47
CA TRP A 31 -0.60 -14.41 -8.22
C TRP A 31 0.51 -13.36 -8.08
N LEU A 32 1.03 -13.16 -6.88
CA LEU A 32 2.12 -12.20 -6.61
C LEU A 32 3.40 -12.55 -7.36
N ASP A 33 3.69 -13.84 -7.55
CA ASP A 33 4.85 -14.32 -8.34
C ASP A 33 4.62 -14.22 -9.86
N GLY A 34 3.39 -14.00 -10.29
CA GLY A 34 3.04 -13.80 -11.68
C GLY A 34 3.42 -12.40 -12.20
N THR A 35 3.11 -12.17 -13.48
CA THR A 35 3.36 -10.88 -14.15
C THR A 35 2.13 -10.40 -14.90
N THR A 36 2.00 -9.08 -15.03
CA THR A 36 1.02 -8.40 -15.88
C THR A 36 1.77 -7.53 -16.89
N ARG A 37 1.31 -7.45 -18.13
CA ARG A 37 1.91 -6.55 -19.12
C ARG A 37 1.30 -5.16 -19.00
N ASP A 38 2.13 -4.12 -19.09
CA ASP A 38 1.68 -2.73 -19.20
C ASP A 38 1.14 -2.42 -20.61
N ASP A 39 0.72 -1.17 -20.84
CA ASP A 39 0.18 -0.75 -22.15
C ASP A 39 1.27 -0.68 -23.23
N ASN A 40 2.54 -0.66 -22.86
CA ASN A 40 3.71 -0.73 -23.75
C ASN A 40 4.16 -2.19 -24.02
N GLY A 41 3.51 -3.18 -23.40
CA GLY A 41 3.87 -4.59 -23.51
C GLY A 41 4.97 -5.05 -22.54
N THR A 42 5.47 -4.18 -21.66
CA THR A 42 6.48 -4.51 -20.64
C THR A 42 5.86 -5.39 -19.55
N GLN A 43 6.56 -6.44 -19.16
CA GLN A 43 6.12 -7.30 -18.05
C GLN A 43 6.43 -6.64 -16.72
N ILE A 44 5.39 -6.49 -15.88
CA ILE A 44 5.49 -5.97 -14.52
C ILE A 44 5.16 -7.11 -13.56
N ALA A 45 6.03 -7.39 -12.59
CA ALA A 45 5.75 -8.36 -11.54
C ALA A 45 4.53 -7.93 -10.71
N ASN A 46 3.55 -8.80 -10.48
CA ASN A 46 2.32 -8.46 -9.76
C ASN A 46 2.59 -8.00 -8.32
N ARG A 47 3.64 -8.56 -7.68
CA ARG A 47 4.11 -8.08 -6.37
C ARG A 47 4.44 -6.59 -6.33
N ARG A 48 4.85 -5.98 -7.47
CA ARG A 48 5.13 -4.55 -7.54
C ARG A 48 3.85 -3.73 -7.35
N PHE A 49 2.73 -4.14 -7.94
CA PHE A 49 1.46 -3.45 -7.73
C PHE A 49 1.06 -3.45 -6.26
N PHE A 50 1.15 -4.61 -5.60
CA PHE A 50 0.84 -4.74 -4.18
C PHE A 50 1.80 -3.93 -3.31
N HIS A 51 3.10 -3.98 -3.60
CA HIS A 51 4.11 -3.20 -2.90
C HIS A 51 3.88 -1.69 -3.04
N ASP A 52 3.57 -1.21 -4.24
CA ASP A 52 3.30 0.22 -4.50
C ASP A 52 2.09 0.75 -3.70
N LEU A 53 1.11 -0.11 -3.40
CA LEU A 53 0.01 0.22 -2.50
C LEU A 53 0.47 0.20 -1.04
N LEU A 54 1.15 -0.86 -0.64
CA LEU A 54 1.55 -1.11 0.74
C LEU A 54 2.43 0.01 1.32
N VAL A 55 3.40 0.50 0.57
CA VAL A 55 4.32 1.58 1.02
C VAL A 55 3.61 2.92 1.29
N ARG A 56 2.36 3.05 0.86
CA ARG A 56 1.51 4.24 1.05
C ARG A 56 0.45 4.06 2.12
N MET A 57 0.44 2.91 2.81
CA MET A 57 -0.47 2.65 3.91
C MET A 57 -0.11 3.52 5.13
N GLN A 58 -1.11 3.95 5.88
CA GLN A 58 -0.91 4.63 7.15
C GLN A 58 -0.47 3.62 8.22
N PHE A 59 0.76 3.73 8.68
CA PHE A 59 1.37 2.78 9.63
C PHE A 59 1.23 3.18 11.11
N SER A 60 0.93 4.44 11.42
CA SER A 60 0.75 4.93 12.79
C SER A 60 -0.41 5.91 12.87
N ASP A 61 -1.03 6.03 14.07
CA ASP A 61 -2.06 7.03 14.36
C ASP A 61 -1.47 8.43 14.59
N GLU A 62 -0.17 8.54 14.64
CA GLU A 62 0.47 9.84 14.64
C GLU A 62 0.12 10.51 13.32
N SER A 63 -1.03 11.16 13.33
CA SER A 63 -1.25 12.35 12.53
C SER A 63 -0.23 13.38 13.04
N GLU A 64 1.07 13.09 12.84
CA GLU A 64 2.02 14.19 12.76
C GLU A 64 1.41 15.11 11.73
N GLU A 65 0.89 16.16 12.27
CA GLU A 65 0.61 17.44 11.71
C GLU A 65 1.33 17.65 10.36
N TYR A 66 0.89 16.89 9.34
CA TYR A 66 0.98 17.38 7.98
C TYR A 66 0.00 18.54 7.97
N GLY A 67 0.49 19.63 8.56
CA GLY A 67 -0.15 20.91 8.49
C GLY A 67 -0.62 21.07 7.06
N ILE A 68 -1.91 21.34 6.88
CA ILE A 68 -2.42 21.85 5.63
C ILE A 68 -1.39 22.89 5.22
N PRO A 69 -0.63 22.69 4.13
CA PRO A 69 0.30 23.73 3.71
C PRO A 69 -0.57 24.93 3.39
N ASP A 70 -0.49 25.95 4.25
CA ASP A 70 -0.90 27.27 3.89
C ASP A 70 -0.34 27.53 2.49
N THR A 71 -1.16 28.00 1.60
CA THR A 71 -0.94 28.25 0.18
C THR A 71 0.22 29.22 -0.08
N HIS A 72 1.41 28.91 0.40
CA HIS A 72 2.67 29.48 0.00
C HIS A 72 3.54 28.37 -0.59
N PHE A 73 3.60 28.36 -1.92
CA PHE A 73 4.61 27.64 -2.69
C PHE A 73 5.99 27.98 -2.13
N SER A 74 6.51 27.13 -1.25
CA SER A 74 7.91 27.13 -0.88
C SER A 74 8.55 25.90 -1.52
N GLU A 75 9.40 26.15 -2.52
CA GLU A 75 10.16 25.17 -3.29
C GLU A 75 11.27 24.50 -2.46
N THR A 76 10.97 23.92 -1.32
CA THR A 76 11.94 23.13 -0.57
C THR A 76 11.29 21.85 -0.07
N SER A 77 11.05 20.93 -1.02
CA SER A 77 10.78 19.53 -0.69
C SER A 77 12.04 18.87 -0.13
N PRO A 78 11.98 18.13 0.98
CA PRO A 78 13.14 17.37 1.46
C PRO A 78 13.51 16.28 0.43
N PRO A 79 14.81 16.08 0.14
CA PRO A 79 15.30 15.31 -1.00
C PRO A 79 15.27 13.77 -0.81
N HIS A 80 14.44 13.18 0.06
CA HIS A 80 14.61 11.79 0.45
C HIS A 80 13.42 10.83 0.29
N SER A 81 12.33 11.20 -0.39
CA SER A 81 11.34 10.19 -0.76
C SER A 81 11.41 9.90 -2.27
N SER A 82 11.96 8.75 -2.61
CA SER A 82 12.10 8.26 -4.00
C SER A 82 10.77 7.87 -4.65
N PHE A 83 9.64 8.09 -3.99
CA PHE A 83 8.33 7.74 -4.51
C PHE A 83 7.56 8.99 -4.91
N PRO A 84 6.87 8.98 -6.07
CA PRO A 84 6.00 10.09 -6.44
C PRO A 84 4.89 10.21 -5.40
N HIS A 85 4.82 11.38 -4.74
CA HIS A 85 3.73 11.67 -3.82
C HIS A 85 2.44 11.80 -4.60
N PHE A 86 1.40 11.08 -4.16
CA PHE A 86 0.07 11.27 -4.70
C PHE A 86 -0.51 12.57 -4.15
N VAL A 87 -0.78 13.50 -5.05
CA VAL A 87 -1.50 14.73 -4.70
C VAL A 87 -2.99 14.50 -4.93
N PHE A 88 -3.74 14.38 -3.85
CA PHE A 88 -5.18 14.24 -3.89
C PHE A 88 -5.85 15.61 -3.84
N ARG A 89 -6.85 15.84 -4.71
CA ARG A 89 -7.66 17.06 -4.66
C ARG A 89 -8.44 17.21 -3.36
N ARG A 90 -8.77 16.10 -2.72
CA ARG A 90 -9.47 16.01 -1.44
C ARG A 90 -8.78 14.92 -0.60
N PRO A 91 -7.83 15.32 0.25
CA PRO A 91 -7.18 14.37 1.14
C PRO A 91 -8.19 13.86 2.18
N LEU A 92 -8.11 12.56 2.48
CA LEU A 92 -8.86 11.92 3.56
C LEU A 92 -8.00 11.90 4.83
N LEU A 93 -8.67 12.07 5.98
CA LEU A 93 -8.08 11.68 7.24
C LEU A 93 -8.07 10.14 7.28
N LEU A 94 -6.90 9.54 7.12
CA LEU A 94 -6.73 8.10 7.12
C LEU A 94 -6.51 7.58 8.55
N HIS A 95 -7.08 6.42 8.83
CA HIS A 95 -6.76 5.64 10.03
C HIS A 95 -5.65 4.64 9.73
N VAL A 96 -5.06 4.12 10.79
CA VAL A 96 -4.06 3.06 10.73
C VAL A 96 -4.56 1.88 9.89
N GLY A 97 -3.71 1.38 8.98
CA GLY A 97 -4.04 0.30 8.06
C GLY A 97 -4.84 0.72 6.82
N GLN A 98 -5.05 2.03 6.61
CA GLN A 98 -5.74 2.57 5.44
C GLN A 98 -4.78 3.25 4.46
N MET A 99 -5.18 3.32 3.21
CA MET A 99 -4.51 4.05 2.14
C MET A 99 -5.56 4.75 1.27
N GLN A 100 -5.39 6.03 1.00
CA GLN A 100 -6.18 6.72 -0.02
C GLN A 100 -5.66 6.39 -1.41
N TYR A 101 -6.55 6.16 -2.38
CA TYR A 101 -6.17 5.89 -3.77
C TYR A 101 -7.07 6.60 -4.78
N SER A 102 -6.59 6.67 -6.02
CA SER A 102 -7.35 7.06 -7.19
C SER A 102 -6.96 6.16 -8.35
N GLU A 103 -7.95 5.65 -9.09
CA GLU A 103 -7.68 4.85 -10.31
C GLU A 103 -6.85 5.63 -11.33
N GLU A 104 -6.99 6.95 -11.39
CA GLU A 104 -6.22 7.83 -12.27
C GLU A 104 -4.75 7.89 -11.87
N LEU A 105 -4.46 8.07 -10.57
CA LEU A 105 -3.09 8.08 -10.06
C LEU A 105 -2.41 6.72 -10.23
N LEU A 106 -3.14 5.63 -9.94
CA LEU A 106 -2.62 4.27 -10.16
C LEU A 106 -2.40 3.96 -11.64
N SER A 107 -3.28 4.45 -12.53
CA SER A 107 -3.13 4.35 -13.99
C SER A 107 -1.83 5.02 -14.47
N ALA A 108 -1.55 6.21 -13.99
CA ALA A 108 -0.30 6.91 -14.29
C ALA A 108 0.93 6.20 -13.70
N LEU A 109 0.86 5.75 -12.44
CA LEU A 109 1.96 5.07 -11.75
C LEU A 109 2.36 3.75 -12.41
N TRP A 110 1.37 2.96 -12.84
CA TRP A 110 1.56 1.62 -13.40
C TRP A 110 1.64 1.59 -14.92
N ASN A 111 1.45 2.74 -15.57
CA ASN A 111 1.34 2.85 -17.02
C ASN A 111 0.29 1.87 -17.60
N LEU A 112 -0.89 1.86 -16.99
CA LEU A 112 -2.01 1.00 -17.35
C LEU A 112 -3.28 1.82 -17.56
N GLY A 113 -4.11 1.43 -18.53
CA GLY A 113 -5.45 2.00 -18.66
C GLY A 113 -6.31 1.75 -17.41
N ARG A 114 -7.21 2.68 -17.04
CA ARG A 114 -8.06 2.60 -15.83
C ARG A 114 -8.84 1.29 -15.70
N LYS A 115 -9.32 0.71 -16.81
CA LYS A 115 -10.01 -0.59 -16.81
C LYS A 115 -9.10 -1.70 -16.29
N ARG A 116 -7.82 -1.70 -16.69
CA ARG A 116 -6.83 -2.70 -16.25
C ARG A 116 -6.46 -2.51 -14.79
N VAL A 117 -6.30 -1.25 -14.34
CA VAL A 117 -6.10 -0.93 -12.92
C VAL A 117 -7.25 -1.51 -12.08
N ARG A 118 -8.50 -1.27 -12.49
CA ARG A 118 -9.67 -1.79 -11.80
C ARG A 118 -9.69 -3.32 -11.75
N ASN A 119 -9.34 -4.00 -12.85
CA ASN A 119 -9.25 -5.46 -12.88
C ASN A 119 -8.17 -5.98 -11.91
N ILE A 120 -7.02 -5.31 -11.81
CA ILE A 120 -5.96 -5.66 -10.87
C ILE A 120 -6.44 -5.49 -9.43
N LEU A 121 -7.08 -4.37 -9.09
CA LEU A 121 -7.64 -4.14 -7.76
C LEU A 121 -8.70 -5.18 -7.40
N GLN A 122 -9.63 -5.48 -8.31
CA GLN A 122 -10.63 -6.54 -8.12
C GLN A 122 -9.98 -7.92 -7.91
N ARG A 123 -8.91 -8.22 -8.64
CA ARG A 123 -8.17 -9.47 -8.44
C ARG A 123 -7.51 -9.53 -7.06
N MET A 124 -6.92 -8.42 -6.60
CA MET A 124 -6.37 -8.32 -5.25
C MET A 124 -7.44 -8.47 -4.16
N GLU A 125 -8.65 -7.93 -4.37
CA GLU A 125 -9.78 -8.12 -3.44
C GLU A 125 -10.20 -9.59 -3.36
N LEU A 126 -10.38 -10.25 -4.51
CA LEU A 126 -10.74 -11.68 -4.56
C LEU A 126 -9.69 -12.56 -3.85
N LEU A 127 -8.44 -12.15 -3.87
CA LEU A 127 -7.33 -12.84 -3.21
C LEU A 127 -7.18 -12.45 -1.72
N GLY A 128 -7.99 -11.53 -1.22
CA GLY A 128 -7.92 -11.06 0.15
C GLY A 128 -6.69 -10.22 0.47
N LEU A 129 -6.04 -9.64 -0.54
CA LEU A 129 -4.87 -8.77 -0.36
C LEU A 129 -5.27 -7.36 0.06
N VAL A 130 -6.35 -6.84 -0.53
CA VAL A 130 -6.92 -5.52 -0.23
C VAL A 130 -8.44 -5.59 -0.16
N ASN A 131 -9.06 -4.63 0.53
CA ASN A 131 -10.48 -4.31 0.38
C ASN A 131 -10.58 -2.86 -0.09
N THR A 132 -11.32 -2.60 -1.17
CA THR A 132 -11.49 -1.26 -1.73
C THR A 132 -12.82 -0.65 -1.32
N TYR A 133 -12.81 0.64 -1.01
CA TYR A 133 -13.99 1.44 -0.64
C TYR A 133 -14.10 2.62 -1.60
N PRO A 134 -14.67 2.40 -2.80
CA PRO A 134 -14.78 3.43 -3.82
C PRO A 134 -15.80 4.49 -3.41
N SER A 135 -15.48 5.76 -3.65
CA SER A 135 -16.38 6.88 -3.41
C SER A 135 -16.25 7.93 -4.52
N ARG A 136 -17.30 8.72 -4.73
CA ARG A 136 -17.27 9.85 -5.67
C ARG A 136 -16.33 10.97 -5.22
N ILE A 137 -16.08 11.09 -3.93
CA ILE A 137 -15.30 12.19 -3.34
C ILE A 137 -13.84 11.77 -3.19
N ALA A 138 -13.61 10.65 -2.49
CA ALA A 138 -12.28 10.12 -2.25
C ALA A 138 -12.39 8.65 -1.88
N SER A 139 -11.61 7.79 -2.53
CA SER A 139 -11.61 6.35 -2.32
C SER A 139 -10.45 5.95 -1.42
N TYR A 140 -10.67 4.95 -0.58
CA TYR A 140 -9.62 4.37 0.25
C TYR A 140 -9.65 2.84 0.19
N MET A 141 -8.60 2.22 0.66
CA MET A 141 -8.49 0.77 0.79
C MET A 141 -7.87 0.37 2.13
N THR A 142 -8.06 -0.88 2.50
CA THR A 142 -7.46 -1.54 3.66
C THR A 142 -6.74 -2.81 3.22
N PHE A 143 -5.90 -3.38 4.10
CA PHE A 143 -5.05 -4.53 3.79
C PHE A 143 -5.37 -5.69 4.76
N PRO A 144 -6.44 -6.48 4.50
CA PRO A 144 -6.86 -7.54 5.41
C PRO A 144 -5.86 -8.70 5.54
N CYS A 145 -4.93 -8.82 4.59
CA CYS A 145 -3.86 -9.81 4.60
C CYS A 145 -2.70 -9.47 5.56
N ILE A 146 -2.73 -8.30 6.20
CA ILE A 146 -1.72 -7.89 7.17
C ILE A 146 -2.26 -8.11 8.57
N ASP A 147 -1.57 -8.90 9.39
CA ASP A 147 -1.93 -9.10 10.80
C ASP A 147 -1.46 -7.92 11.67
N GLY A 148 -0.32 -7.37 11.35
CA GLY A 148 0.27 -6.24 12.09
C GLY A 148 1.68 -5.92 11.62
N TRP A 149 2.32 -4.97 12.29
CA TRP A 149 3.70 -4.53 12.02
C TRP A 149 4.38 -4.01 13.27
N THR A 150 5.69 -3.87 13.19
CA THR A 150 6.53 -3.35 14.29
C THR A 150 7.21 -2.07 13.85
N LEU A 151 7.24 -1.07 14.72
CA LEU A 151 7.94 0.19 14.50
C LEU A 151 9.31 0.20 15.20
N HIS A 152 10.22 1.05 14.76
CA HIS A 152 11.57 1.19 15.33
C HIS A 152 11.56 1.59 16.80
N GLU A 153 10.58 2.35 17.23
CA GLU A 153 10.43 2.81 18.62
C GLU A 153 9.88 1.74 19.59
N GLY A 154 9.77 0.49 19.12
CA GLY A 154 9.51 -0.66 19.97
C GLY A 154 8.05 -0.94 20.25
N GLY A 155 7.14 -0.62 19.36
CA GLY A 155 5.71 -0.97 19.44
C GLY A 155 5.27 -1.92 18.35
N GLY A 156 4.60 -3.03 18.70
CA GLY A 156 3.83 -3.83 17.76
C GLY A 156 2.44 -3.23 17.59
N ILE A 157 2.01 -3.02 16.35
CA ILE A 157 0.67 -2.54 16.02
C ILE A 157 -0.08 -3.69 15.37
N VAL A 158 -1.26 -4.03 15.92
CA VAL A 158 -2.18 -4.99 15.31
C VAL A 158 -3.01 -4.23 14.27
N ASN A 159 -3.09 -4.78 13.06
CA ASN A 159 -3.91 -4.16 12.02
C ASN A 159 -5.41 -4.26 12.38
N PRO A 160 -6.13 -3.13 12.54
CA PRO A 160 -7.55 -3.17 12.88
C PRO A 160 -8.43 -3.76 11.76
N HIS A 161 -7.88 -3.88 10.54
CA HIS A 161 -8.58 -4.38 9.34
C HIS A 161 -8.20 -5.83 8.98
N HIS A 162 -7.43 -6.53 9.82
CA HIS A 162 -7.09 -7.94 9.56
C HIS A 162 -8.34 -8.82 9.64
N VAL A 163 -8.40 -9.87 8.80
CA VAL A 163 -9.49 -10.85 8.86
C VAL A 163 -9.33 -11.72 10.09
N LYS A 164 -10.28 -11.64 11.03
CA LYS A 164 -10.33 -12.55 12.18
C LYS A 164 -10.61 -13.97 11.70
N GLN A 165 -9.89 -14.93 12.25
CA GLN A 165 -9.95 -16.35 11.84
C GLN A 165 -11.35 -16.98 12.03
N GLU A 166 -12.15 -16.43 12.93
CA GLU A 166 -13.50 -16.93 13.27
C GLU A 166 -14.52 -16.75 12.16
N GLU A 167 -14.45 -15.64 11.39
CA GLU A 167 -15.42 -15.36 10.32
C GLU A 167 -15.21 -16.25 9.08
N ARG A 168 -14.03 -16.82 8.90
CA ARG A 168 -13.70 -17.68 7.75
C ARG A 168 -14.26 -19.09 7.91
N ASN A 169 -14.27 -19.61 9.12
CA ASN A 169 -14.80 -20.96 9.42
C ASN A 169 -16.33 -21.02 9.32
N GLU A 170 -17.05 -19.91 9.54
CA GLU A 170 -18.50 -19.85 9.37
C GLU A 170 -18.95 -19.83 7.90
N GLN A 171 -18.12 -19.31 6.99
CA GLN A 171 -18.42 -19.30 5.55
C GLN A 171 -18.12 -20.64 4.87
N GLU A 172 -17.13 -21.40 5.33
CA GLU A 172 -16.81 -22.74 4.81
C GLU A 172 -17.76 -23.83 5.35
N GLY A 173 -18.36 -23.64 6.51
CA GLY A 173 -19.31 -24.58 7.13
C GLY A 173 -20.75 -24.48 6.61
N ARG A 174 -21.07 -23.57 5.68
CA ARG A 174 -22.43 -23.37 5.12
C ARG A 174 -22.58 -23.83 3.66
N LYS A 175 -21.72 -24.70 3.19
CA LYS A 175 -21.88 -25.35 1.87
C LYS A 175 -22.34 -26.80 2.01
#